data_b05c30b57d5ad69f1236859e805a0800
#
_entry.id   b05c30b57d5ad69f1236859e805a0800
#
_cell.length_a   1.000
_cell.length_b   1.000
_cell.length_c   1.000
_cell.angle_alpha   90.00
_cell.angle_beta   90.00
_cell.angle_gamma   90.00
#
_symmetry.space_group_name_H-M   'P 1'
#
loop_
_entity.id
_entity.type
_entity.pdbx_description
1 polymer ?
#
loop_
_entity_poly.entity_id
_entity_poly.type
_entity_poly.pdbx_seq_one_letter_code
_entity_poly.pdbx_strand_id
1 'polypeptide(L)'
;MQFSSPFSHTNGRMTSYQGESAFEHGTDAATGALLVNLGTPDAPTPAAIRRFLAQFLWDPRVVEVPRWLWWLALHGFILRVRPSRSAHAYRQIWTPQGSPLLLHTRALVDQVRRALQHHMPAAVALGMTYGSPGIPAALEQLRSARVRRLIVLPLYPQYSGSTTASVFDQVTSQLQRWRWVPELRFIGNYHDQPAYIEAVAASIREHWRTHERGHLLFSFHGVPRRYLLAGDPYHCQCLKSARLVAERLGLEASAWSVSFQSQVGREEWLRPYTDETLVKMAREGQRRVSVVCPGF
;
A
#
# COMPACT_ATOMS: atom_id res chain seq x y z
N MET A 1 -16.29 2.62 44.27
CA MET A 1 -16.40 4.08 44.46
C MET A 1 -16.66 4.73 43.10
N GLN A 2 -17.91 5.16 42.90
CA GLN A 2 -18.27 5.92 41.69
C GLN A 2 -17.81 7.37 41.87
N PHE A 3 -16.83 7.78 41.12
CA PHE A 3 -16.50 9.20 41.01
C PHE A 3 -17.45 9.86 40.01
N SER A 4 -18.47 10.54 40.51
CA SER A 4 -19.29 11.45 39.75
C SER A 4 -18.43 12.66 39.35
N SER A 5 -18.27 12.89 38.04
CA SER A 5 -17.52 14.02 37.46
C SER A 5 -18.26 15.33 37.75
N PRO A 6 -17.61 16.35 38.34
CA PRO A 6 -18.22 17.65 38.61
C PRO A 6 -18.14 18.66 37.42
N PHE A 7 -17.79 18.22 36.21
CA PHE A 7 -17.60 19.13 35.08
C PHE A 7 -18.83 19.14 34.17
N SER A 8 -19.68 20.14 34.35
CA SER A 8 -20.72 20.50 33.40
C SER A 8 -20.08 21.03 32.08
N HIS A 9 -20.58 20.56 30.96
CA HIS A 9 -20.19 21.00 29.65
C HIS A 9 -20.52 22.49 29.46
N THR A 10 -19.52 23.37 29.52
CA THR A 10 -19.64 24.76 29.05
C THR A 10 -19.29 24.82 27.57
N ASN A 11 -20.25 25.32 26.82
CA ASN A 11 -20.21 25.61 25.38
C ASN A 11 -19.02 26.47 24.95
N GLY A 12 -18.40 26.09 23.81
CA GLY A 12 -18.00 27.08 22.82
C GLY A 12 -16.58 27.63 22.90
N ARG A 13 -15.54 26.77 22.80
CA ARG A 13 -14.33 27.09 22.03
C ARG A 13 -14.02 25.91 21.16
N MET A 14 -13.91 26.16 19.83
CA MET A 14 -13.42 25.14 18.91
C MET A 14 -12.04 24.72 19.38
N THR A 15 -11.96 23.57 20.06
CA THR A 15 -10.69 23.00 20.47
C THR A 15 -9.97 22.57 19.19
N SER A 16 -8.70 22.91 19.02
CA SER A 16 -7.86 22.50 17.88
C SER A 16 -7.72 20.99 17.76
N TYR A 17 -8.13 20.22 18.76
CA TYR A 17 -8.02 18.76 18.82
C TYR A 17 -9.39 18.09 18.89
N GLN A 18 -9.52 16.98 18.13
CA GLN A 18 -10.74 16.17 18.09
C GLN A 18 -10.80 15.28 19.34
N GLY A 19 -11.83 15.48 20.17
CA GLY A 19 -12.16 14.62 21.30
C GLY A 19 -13.14 13.53 20.91
N GLU A 20 -13.47 12.65 21.86
CA GLU A 20 -14.52 11.64 21.76
C GLU A 20 -15.78 12.17 22.45
N SER A 21 -16.87 12.29 21.71
CA SER A 21 -18.12 12.93 22.21
C SER A 21 -18.79 12.16 23.37
N ALA A 22 -18.57 10.85 23.45
CA ALA A 22 -19.12 9.96 24.48
C ALA A 22 -18.00 9.28 25.28
N PHE A 23 -16.95 10.05 25.64
CA PHE A 23 -15.83 9.49 26.37
C PHE A 23 -16.20 9.27 27.84
N GLU A 24 -15.99 8.04 28.34
CA GLU A 24 -16.14 7.67 29.75
C GLU A 24 -14.78 7.22 30.31
N HIS A 25 -14.37 7.82 31.44
CA HIS A 25 -13.19 7.40 32.16
C HIS A 25 -13.32 5.99 32.70
N GLY A 26 -12.23 5.20 32.70
CA GLY A 26 -12.21 3.83 33.21
C GLY A 26 -12.67 2.77 32.21
N THR A 27 -12.96 3.12 30.94
CA THR A 27 -13.24 2.14 29.92
C THR A 27 -11.95 1.45 29.44
N ASP A 28 -12.04 0.15 29.16
CA ASP A 28 -10.91 -0.65 28.72
C ASP A 28 -10.31 -0.15 27.40
N ALA A 29 -8.99 -0.16 27.34
CA ALA A 29 -8.24 0.21 26.15
C ALA A 29 -8.27 -0.91 25.11
N ALA A 30 -8.88 -0.68 23.96
CA ALA A 30 -8.88 -1.63 22.85
C ALA A 30 -7.55 -1.59 22.06
N THR A 31 -7.19 -2.74 21.48
CA THR A 31 -6.16 -2.84 20.45
C THR A 31 -6.80 -2.81 19.09
N GLY A 32 -6.17 -2.12 18.14
CA GLY A 32 -6.64 -2.05 16.77
C GLY A 32 -5.53 -2.26 15.75
N ALA A 33 -5.91 -2.75 14.59
CA ALA A 33 -5.03 -2.89 13.43
C ALA A 33 -5.63 -2.12 12.25
N LEU A 34 -4.83 -1.26 11.65
CA LEU A 34 -5.11 -0.57 10.39
C LEU A 34 -4.28 -1.19 9.28
N LEU A 35 -4.93 -1.89 8.36
CA LEU A 35 -4.29 -2.39 7.14
C LEU A 35 -4.46 -1.33 6.05
N VAL A 36 -3.36 -0.97 5.40
CA VAL A 36 -3.37 0.11 4.38
C VAL A 36 -2.84 -0.40 3.05
N ASN A 37 -3.60 -0.17 1.98
CA ASN A 37 -3.15 -0.41 0.61
C ASN A 37 -3.17 0.88 -0.20
N LEU A 38 -2.59 0.86 -1.41
CA LEU A 38 -2.47 2.02 -2.31
C LEU A 38 -3.81 2.69 -2.58
N GLY A 39 -4.78 1.89 -2.91
CA GLY A 39 -6.10 2.37 -3.31
C GLY A 39 -6.37 2.24 -4.80
N THR A 40 -7.59 2.59 -5.16
CA THR A 40 -8.12 2.42 -6.50
C THR A 40 -9.20 3.47 -6.75
N PRO A 41 -9.49 3.84 -8.01
CA PRO A 41 -10.66 4.66 -8.32
C PRO A 41 -11.95 3.98 -7.88
N ASP A 42 -13.00 4.75 -7.58
CA ASP A 42 -14.32 4.21 -7.21
C ASP A 42 -15.01 3.48 -8.38
N ALA A 43 -14.66 3.86 -9.61
CA ALA A 43 -15.20 3.28 -10.86
C ALA A 43 -14.19 3.45 -12.01
N PRO A 44 -14.27 2.62 -13.07
CA PRO A 44 -13.40 2.72 -14.26
C PRO A 44 -13.89 3.84 -15.22
N THR A 45 -14.28 4.99 -14.66
CA THR A 45 -14.76 6.17 -15.41
C THR A 45 -13.75 7.31 -15.36
N PRO A 46 -13.66 8.16 -16.40
CA PRO A 46 -12.75 9.29 -16.39
C PRO A 46 -12.91 10.21 -15.17
N ALA A 47 -14.13 10.41 -14.69
CA ALA A 47 -14.41 11.27 -13.53
C ALA A 47 -13.86 10.68 -12.23
N ALA A 48 -14.08 9.38 -11.97
CA ALA A 48 -13.57 8.70 -10.80
C ALA A 48 -12.04 8.63 -10.83
N ILE A 49 -11.46 8.31 -11.98
CA ILE A 49 -10.01 8.26 -12.16
C ILE A 49 -9.38 9.65 -12.00
N ARG A 50 -10.03 10.71 -12.45
CA ARG A 50 -9.53 12.08 -12.22
C ARG A 50 -9.41 12.37 -10.72
N ARG A 51 -10.42 12.02 -9.91
CA ARG A 51 -10.39 12.20 -8.44
C ARG A 51 -9.25 11.39 -7.81
N PHE A 52 -9.12 10.13 -8.20
CA PHE A 52 -8.05 9.26 -7.72
C PHE A 52 -6.66 9.78 -8.10
N LEU A 53 -6.43 10.13 -9.36
CA LEU A 53 -5.16 10.67 -9.82
C LEU A 53 -4.84 12.02 -9.19
N ALA A 54 -5.84 12.85 -8.89
CA ALA A 54 -5.63 14.12 -8.19
C ALA A 54 -5.07 13.90 -6.79
N GLN A 55 -5.56 12.91 -6.05
CA GLN A 55 -5.03 12.55 -4.73
C GLN A 55 -3.63 11.92 -4.84
N PHE A 56 -3.49 10.91 -5.68
CA PHE A 56 -2.26 10.15 -5.85
C PHE A 56 -1.09 11.02 -6.31
N LEU A 57 -1.29 11.81 -7.36
CA LEU A 57 -0.24 12.66 -7.93
C LEU A 57 -0.02 13.96 -7.14
N TRP A 58 -0.91 14.30 -6.20
CA TRP A 58 -0.70 15.42 -5.29
C TRP A 58 0.17 15.05 -4.09
N ASP A 59 0.44 13.78 -3.86
CA ASP A 59 1.31 13.38 -2.75
C ASP A 59 2.77 13.81 -3.02
N PRO A 60 3.41 14.60 -2.12
CA PRO A 60 4.79 15.03 -2.29
C PRO A 60 5.80 13.87 -2.26
N ARG A 61 5.45 12.75 -1.64
CA ARG A 61 6.27 11.52 -1.63
C ARG A 61 6.27 10.82 -2.98
N VAL A 62 5.20 11.01 -3.77
CA VAL A 62 5.06 10.42 -5.12
C VAL A 62 5.65 11.34 -6.17
N VAL A 63 5.42 12.65 -6.05
CA VAL A 63 5.92 13.64 -7.00
C VAL A 63 6.66 14.76 -6.26
N GLU A 64 7.97 14.68 -6.29
CA GLU A 64 8.91 15.60 -5.63
C GLU A 64 9.26 16.80 -6.54
N VAL A 65 8.24 17.58 -6.91
CA VAL A 65 8.37 18.80 -7.71
C VAL A 65 7.85 19.99 -6.91
N PRO A 66 8.40 21.21 -7.06
CA PRO A 66 7.87 22.40 -6.40
C PRO A 66 6.36 22.51 -6.59
N ARG A 67 5.59 22.63 -5.48
CA ARG A 67 4.14 22.43 -5.46
C ARG A 67 3.36 23.33 -6.42
N TRP A 68 3.79 24.59 -6.58
CA TRP A 68 3.12 25.53 -7.47
C TRP A 68 3.28 25.18 -8.97
N LEU A 69 4.49 24.72 -9.37
CA LEU A 69 4.74 24.22 -10.74
C LEU A 69 3.94 22.95 -11.01
N TRP A 70 3.96 22.04 -10.01
CA TRP A 70 3.24 20.79 -10.13
C TRP A 70 1.72 20.99 -10.18
N TRP A 71 1.19 21.96 -9.44
CA TRP A 71 -0.23 22.31 -9.49
C TRP A 71 -0.66 22.71 -10.91
N LEU A 72 0.13 23.56 -11.58
CA LEU A 72 -0.13 23.97 -12.96
C LEU A 72 -0.10 22.78 -13.92
N ALA A 73 0.92 21.91 -13.84
CA ALA A 73 1.04 20.73 -14.68
C ALA A 73 -0.10 19.72 -14.43
N LEU A 74 -0.41 19.46 -13.15
CA LEU A 74 -1.42 18.51 -12.74
C LEU A 74 -2.82 18.95 -13.19
N HIS A 75 -3.25 20.14 -12.82
CA HIS A 75 -4.60 20.63 -13.11
C HIS A 75 -4.75 21.19 -14.54
N GLY A 76 -3.70 21.80 -15.08
CA GLY A 76 -3.68 22.35 -16.43
C GLY A 76 -3.67 21.31 -17.53
N PHE A 77 -2.97 20.20 -17.33
CA PHE A 77 -2.76 19.20 -18.38
C PHE A 77 -3.08 17.77 -17.96
N ILE A 78 -2.43 17.25 -16.89
CA ILE A 78 -2.46 15.80 -16.59
C ILE A 78 -3.88 15.32 -16.30
N LEU A 79 -4.63 16.03 -15.43
CA LEU A 79 -6.00 15.65 -15.07
C LEU A 79 -7.03 15.90 -16.17
N ARG A 80 -6.65 16.53 -17.28
CA ARG A 80 -7.52 16.69 -18.46
C ARG A 80 -7.35 15.55 -19.46
N VAL A 81 -6.12 15.08 -19.65
CA VAL A 81 -5.78 14.11 -20.70
C VAL A 81 -5.71 12.68 -20.18
N ARG A 82 -5.01 12.48 -19.06
CA ARG A 82 -4.69 11.13 -18.54
C ARG A 82 -5.90 10.31 -18.05
N PRO A 83 -6.97 10.90 -17.46
CA PRO A 83 -8.10 10.13 -16.93
C PRO A 83 -8.82 9.26 -17.96
N SER A 84 -9.05 9.77 -19.17
CA SER A 84 -9.73 9.00 -20.23
C SER A 84 -8.91 7.81 -20.70
N ARG A 85 -7.59 8.02 -20.87
CA ARG A 85 -6.65 6.94 -21.25
C ARG A 85 -6.54 5.88 -20.14
N SER A 86 -6.42 6.30 -18.89
CA SER A 86 -6.38 5.38 -17.76
C SER A 86 -7.70 4.63 -17.58
N ALA A 87 -8.85 5.26 -17.84
CA ALA A 87 -10.16 4.61 -17.76
C ALA A 87 -10.27 3.41 -18.70
N HIS A 88 -9.67 3.50 -19.88
CA HIS A 88 -9.62 2.37 -20.82
C HIS A 88 -8.86 1.17 -20.22
N ALA A 89 -7.68 1.40 -19.64
CA ALA A 89 -6.89 0.35 -19.01
C ALA A 89 -7.62 -0.25 -17.77
N TYR A 90 -8.20 0.61 -16.91
CA TYR A 90 -8.96 0.12 -15.74
C TYR A 90 -10.16 -0.74 -16.13
N ARG A 91 -10.87 -0.44 -17.23
CA ARG A 91 -12.00 -1.26 -17.70
C ARG A 91 -11.59 -2.68 -18.07
N GLN A 92 -10.35 -2.90 -18.53
CA GLN A 92 -9.86 -4.23 -18.91
C GLN A 92 -9.67 -5.16 -17.71
N ILE A 93 -9.39 -4.59 -16.53
CA ILE A 93 -9.16 -5.36 -15.30
C ILE A 93 -10.34 -5.28 -14.31
N TRP A 94 -11.35 -4.45 -14.61
CA TRP A 94 -12.47 -4.22 -13.71
C TRP A 94 -13.44 -5.41 -13.74
N THR A 95 -13.82 -5.86 -12.55
CA THR A 95 -14.80 -6.95 -12.42
C THR A 95 -16.21 -6.41 -12.17
N PRO A 96 -17.28 -7.24 -12.36
CA PRO A 96 -18.63 -6.85 -11.96
C PRO A 96 -18.76 -6.47 -10.48
N GLN A 97 -17.89 -7.01 -9.61
CA GLN A 97 -17.85 -6.74 -8.17
C GLN A 97 -17.03 -5.50 -7.82
N GLY A 98 -16.29 -4.94 -8.78
CA GLY A 98 -15.46 -3.75 -8.58
C GLY A 98 -13.97 -3.96 -8.86
N SER A 99 -13.15 -3.11 -8.28
CA SER A 99 -11.70 -3.17 -8.42
C SER A 99 -11.12 -4.45 -7.78
N PRO A 100 -10.34 -5.27 -8.51
CA PRO A 100 -9.68 -6.46 -7.94
C PRO A 100 -8.82 -6.12 -6.72
N LEU A 101 -8.08 -5.01 -6.75
CA LEU A 101 -7.27 -4.57 -5.62
C LEU A 101 -8.11 -4.41 -4.35
N LEU A 102 -9.24 -3.71 -4.46
CA LEU A 102 -10.12 -3.49 -3.31
C LEU A 102 -10.76 -4.80 -2.82
N LEU A 103 -11.19 -5.66 -3.73
CA LEU A 103 -11.81 -6.96 -3.39
C LEU A 103 -10.83 -7.87 -2.65
N HIS A 104 -9.63 -8.03 -3.18
CA HIS A 104 -8.59 -8.85 -2.54
C HIS A 104 -8.14 -8.25 -1.20
N THR A 105 -8.03 -6.92 -1.11
CA THR A 105 -7.66 -6.28 0.14
C THR A 105 -8.75 -6.46 1.20
N ARG A 106 -10.02 -6.34 0.86
CA ARG A 106 -11.14 -6.62 1.78
C ARG A 106 -11.12 -8.07 2.26
N ALA A 107 -10.94 -9.03 1.34
CA ALA A 107 -10.84 -10.44 1.69
C ALA A 107 -9.68 -10.72 2.66
N LEU A 108 -8.52 -10.08 2.44
CA LEU A 108 -7.37 -10.16 3.35
C LEU A 108 -7.70 -9.58 4.73
N VAL A 109 -8.31 -8.40 4.79
CA VAL A 109 -8.73 -7.77 6.06
C VAL A 109 -9.69 -8.66 6.84
N ASP A 110 -10.63 -9.29 6.16
CA ASP A 110 -11.57 -10.23 6.80
C ASP A 110 -10.89 -11.50 7.32
N GLN A 111 -9.88 -12.00 6.61
CA GLN A 111 -9.05 -13.12 7.09
C GLN A 111 -8.23 -12.73 8.31
N VAL A 112 -7.58 -11.55 8.28
CA VAL A 112 -6.82 -11.03 9.43
C VAL A 112 -7.73 -10.82 10.63
N ARG A 113 -8.92 -10.26 10.44
CA ARG A 113 -9.91 -10.09 11.51
C ARG A 113 -10.27 -11.42 12.16
N ARG A 114 -10.58 -12.44 11.37
CA ARG A 114 -10.87 -13.79 11.88
C ARG A 114 -9.69 -14.40 12.62
N ALA A 115 -8.48 -14.29 12.06
CA ALA A 115 -7.28 -14.81 12.70
C ALA A 115 -6.99 -14.14 14.04
N LEU A 116 -7.14 -12.81 14.13
CA LEU A 116 -6.91 -12.07 15.37
C LEU A 116 -7.96 -12.39 16.44
N GLN A 117 -9.21 -12.65 16.08
CA GLN A 117 -10.27 -13.01 17.04
C GLN A 117 -9.93 -14.25 17.87
N HIS A 118 -9.15 -15.20 17.31
CA HIS A 118 -8.71 -16.40 18.03
C HIS A 118 -7.57 -16.15 19.01
N HIS A 119 -6.84 -15.05 18.88
CA HIS A 119 -5.66 -14.75 19.70
C HIS A 119 -5.89 -13.58 20.67
N MET A 120 -6.54 -12.54 20.17
CA MET A 120 -6.86 -11.34 20.96
C MET A 120 -7.99 -10.56 20.27
N PRO A 121 -8.95 -10.04 21.03
CA PRO A 121 -9.96 -9.16 20.45
C PRO A 121 -9.29 -7.87 19.95
N ALA A 122 -9.32 -7.65 18.67
CA ALA A 122 -8.78 -6.44 18.05
C ALA A 122 -9.76 -5.87 17.03
N ALA A 123 -9.93 -4.55 17.02
CA ALA A 123 -10.64 -3.86 15.96
C ALA A 123 -9.75 -3.82 14.70
N VAL A 124 -10.26 -4.26 13.55
CA VAL A 124 -9.51 -4.26 12.29
C VAL A 124 -10.21 -3.37 11.27
N ALA A 125 -9.50 -2.37 10.76
CA ALA A 125 -9.98 -1.45 9.74
C ALA A 125 -9.13 -1.50 8.48
N LEU A 126 -9.76 -1.20 7.34
CA LEU A 126 -9.12 -1.03 6.04
C LEU A 126 -9.00 0.45 5.72
N GLY A 127 -7.80 0.91 5.40
CA GLY A 127 -7.54 2.22 4.81
C GLY A 127 -6.92 2.12 3.43
N MET A 128 -7.30 3.03 2.54
CA MET A 128 -6.61 3.24 1.27
C MET A 128 -5.83 4.54 1.37
N THR A 129 -4.57 4.54 0.89
CA THR A 129 -3.77 5.76 0.80
C THR A 129 -4.45 6.78 -0.09
N TYR A 130 -5.03 6.31 -1.21
CA TYR A 130 -5.79 7.14 -2.16
C TYR A 130 -7.12 6.47 -2.52
N GLY A 131 -8.18 7.27 -2.64
CA GLY A 131 -9.53 6.76 -2.91
C GLY A 131 -10.28 6.32 -1.65
N SER A 132 -11.19 5.36 -1.79
CA SER A 132 -12.13 4.94 -0.72
C SER A 132 -12.05 3.43 -0.44
N PRO A 133 -12.18 3.03 0.86
CA PRO A 133 -12.23 3.83 2.09
C PRO A 133 -10.86 4.44 2.43
N GLY A 134 -10.81 5.74 2.66
CA GLY A 134 -9.54 6.42 2.96
C GLY A 134 -9.05 6.20 4.40
N ILE A 135 -7.75 6.41 4.63
CA ILE A 135 -7.12 6.34 5.96
C ILE A 135 -7.87 7.15 7.04
N PRO A 136 -8.36 8.40 6.75
CA PRO A 136 -9.09 9.15 7.77
C PRO A 136 -10.35 8.46 8.26
N ALA A 137 -11.13 7.86 7.36
CA ALA A 137 -12.36 7.13 7.72
C ALA A 137 -12.06 5.85 8.51
N ALA A 138 -11.01 5.13 8.14
CA ALA A 138 -10.57 3.93 8.84
C ALA A 138 -10.07 4.24 10.26
N LEU A 139 -9.33 5.33 10.42
CA LEU A 139 -8.87 5.79 11.74
C LEU A 139 -10.04 6.25 12.62
N GLU A 140 -11.05 6.91 12.03
CA GLU A 140 -12.27 7.30 12.76
C GLU A 140 -13.05 6.08 13.25
N GLN A 141 -13.16 5.03 12.44
CA GLN A 141 -13.74 3.75 12.86
C GLN A 141 -12.99 3.15 14.06
N LEU A 142 -11.66 3.17 14.04
CA LEU A 142 -10.83 2.66 15.15
C LEU A 142 -10.93 3.55 16.39
N ARG A 143 -11.03 4.87 16.21
CA ARG A 143 -11.25 5.81 17.31
C ARG A 143 -12.60 5.56 17.99
N SER A 144 -13.66 5.35 17.22
CA SER A 144 -15.00 5.00 17.72
C SER A 144 -15.03 3.66 18.43
N ALA A 145 -14.13 2.74 18.07
CA ALA A 145 -13.90 1.47 18.77
C ALA A 145 -12.98 1.60 20.01
N ARG A 146 -12.67 2.81 20.45
CA ARG A 146 -11.83 3.13 21.62
C ARG A 146 -10.43 2.51 21.57
N VAL A 147 -9.85 2.42 20.36
CA VAL A 147 -8.51 1.90 20.17
C VAL A 147 -7.49 2.84 20.80
N ARG A 148 -6.65 2.28 21.72
CA ARG A 148 -5.55 3.00 22.39
C ARG A 148 -4.18 2.41 22.06
N ARG A 149 -4.14 1.25 21.45
CA ARG A 149 -2.94 0.61 20.90
C ARG A 149 -3.22 0.31 19.45
N LEU A 150 -2.58 1.05 18.56
CA LEU A 150 -2.79 1.01 17.11
C LEU A 150 -1.59 0.41 16.42
N ILE A 151 -1.80 -0.70 15.71
CA ILE A 151 -0.82 -1.28 14.78
C ILE A 151 -1.22 -0.83 13.38
N VAL A 152 -0.29 -0.22 12.64
CA VAL A 152 -0.46 0.14 11.23
C VAL A 152 0.41 -0.77 10.38
N LEU A 153 -0.23 -1.49 9.47
CA LEU A 153 0.43 -2.37 8.50
C LEU A 153 0.16 -1.88 7.08
N PRO A 154 1.08 -1.12 6.47
CA PRO A 154 1.08 -0.91 5.03
C PRO A 154 1.26 -2.24 4.31
N LEU A 155 0.39 -2.53 3.33
CA LEU A 155 0.44 -3.79 2.57
C LEU A 155 1.50 -3.75 1.46
N TYR A 156 2.65 -3.17 1.78
CA TYR A 156 3.84 -3.11 0.94
C TYR A 156 4.96 -3.87 1.65
N PRO A 157 5.35 -5.05 1.15
CA PRO A 157 6.41 -5.83 1.81
C PRO A 157 7.74 -5.10 1.86
N GLN A 158 8.08 -4.40 0.77
CA GLN A 158 9.29 -3.59 0.66
C GLN A 158 8.96 -2.14 1.00
N TYR A 159 9.80 -1.50 1.80
CA TYR A 159 9.69 -0.08 2.10
C TYR A 159 10.07 0.78 0.89
N SER A 160 9.30 1.80 0.63
CA SER A 160 9.73 2.97 -0.17
C SER A 160 9.17 4.26 0.40
N GLY A 161 9.88 5.36 0.20
CA GLY A 161 9.41 6.70 0.53
C GLY A 161 8.10 7.05 -0.15
N SER A 162 7.87 6.57 -1.37
CA SER A 162 6.65 6.83 -2.15
C SER A 162 5.46 5.93 -1.79
N THR A 163 5.62 4.94 -0.93
CA THR A 163 4.55 4.02 -0.51
C THR A 163 4.39 4.01 1.01
N THR A 164 5.27 3.34 1.71
CA THR A 164 5.20 3.16 3.17
C THR A 164 5.27 4.50 3.90
N ALA A 165 6.15 5.43 3.48
CA ALA A 165 6.23 6.72 4.12
C ALA A 165 5.04 7.63 3.81
N SER A 166 4.39 7.52 2.63
CA SER A 166 3.12 8.21 2.35
C SER A 166 2.03 7.78 3.32
N VAL A 167 1.95 6.48 3.64
CA VAL A 167 1.01 5.96 4.66
C VAL A 167 1.33 6.54 6.03
N PHE A 168 2.62 6.56 6.41
CA PHE A 168 3.04 7.13 7.69
C PHE A 168 2.63 8.59 7.81
N ASP A 169 2.91 9.42 6.80
CA ASP A 169 2.56 10.83 6.79
C ASP A 169 1.04 11.05 6.93
N GLN A 170 0.23 10.28 6.21
CA GLN A 170 -1.23 10.41 6.28
C GLN A 170 -1.79 9.97 7.63
N VAL A 171 -1.32 8.84 8.19
CA VAL A 171 -1.74 8.35 9.51
C VAL A 171 -1.36 9.37 10.58
N THR A 172 -0.10 9.79 10.63
CA THR A 172 0.37 10.72 11.66
C THR A 172 -0.29 12.08 11.57
N SER A 173 -0.55 12.60 10.36
CA SER A 173 -1.28 13.86 10.17
C SER A 173 -2.70 13.83 10.73
N GLN A 174 -3.37 12.68 10.71
CA GLN A 174 -4.68 12.51 11.34
C GLN A 174 -4.55 12.38 12.86
N LEU A 175 -3.61 11.58 13.35
CA LEU A 175 -3.39 11.39 14.79
C LEU A 175 -2.99 12.68 15.50
N GLN A 176 -2.24 13.57 14.85
CA GLN A 176 -1.91 14.91 15.38
C GLN A 176 -3.13 15.78 15.70
N ARG A 177 -4.29 15.49 15.12
CA ARG A 177 -5.54 16.19 15.39
C ARG A 177 -6.33 15.62 16.57
N TRP A 178 -5.93 14.45 17.09
CA TRP A 178 -6.65 13.79 18.16
C TRP A 178 -6.23 14.30 19.52
N ARG A 179 -7.20 14.43 20.42
CA ARG A 179 -6.91 14.80 21.83
C ARG A 179 -6.15 13.70 22.56
N TRP A 180 -6.54 12.44 22.30
CA TRP A 180 -5.83 11.28 22.81
C TRP A 180 -5.21 10.51 21.65
N VAL A 181 -3.90 10.61 21.53
CA VAL A 181 -3.12 9.87 20.53
C VAL A 181 -2.86 8.46 21.05
N PRO A 182 -3.23 7.41 20.33
CA PRO A 182 -2.96 6.03 20.75
C PRO A 182 -1.46 5.70 20.73
N GLU A 183 -1.06 4.67 21.48
CA GLU A 183 0.25 4.04 21.25
C GLU A 183 0.31 3.56 19.80
N LEU A 184 1.29 4.00 19.04
CA LEU A 184 1.42 3.69 17.62
C LEU A 184 2.56 2.72 17.37
N ARG A 185 2.26 1.57 16.74
CA ARG A 185 3.23 0.64 16.16
C ARG A 185 3.08 0.64 14.66
N PHE A 186 4.08 1.16 13.97
CA PHE A 186 4.09 1.24 12.51
C PHE A 186 5.05 0.19 11.95
N ILE A 187 4.54 -0.71 11.09
CA ILE A 187 5.33 -1.76 10.46
C ILE A 187 5.90 -1.20 9.15
N GLY A 188 7.19 -0.89 9.15
CA GLY A 188 7.86 -0.25 8.01
C GLY A 188 8.09 -1.18 6.82
N ASN A 189 8.28 -2.47 7.06
CA ASN A 189 8.47 -3.49 6.02
C ASN A 189 8.33 -4.91 6.60
N TYR A 190 8.14 -5.89 5.73
CA TYR A 190 8.14 -7.32 6.04
C TYR A 190 8.67 -8.17 4.87
N HIS A 191 9.53 -7.57 4.06
CA HIS A 191 10.07 -8.08 2.80
C HIS A 191 10.86 -9.39 2.92
N ASP A 192 11.33 -9.72 4.11
CA ASP A 192 12.13 -10.91 4.44
C ASP A 192 11.47 -11.82 5.49
N GLN A 193 10.24 -11.51 5.88
CA GLN A 193 9.52 -12.34 6.84
C GLN A 193 9.24 -13.73 6.26
N PRO A 194 9.57 -14.83 7.00
CA PRO A 194 9.43 -16.19 6.48
C PRO A 194 8.03 -16.52 5.98
N ALA A 195 6.99 -16.03 6.65
CA ALA A 195 5.60 -16.25 6.24
C ALA A 195 5.27 -15.58 4.90
N TYR A 196 5.77 -14.36 4.66
CA TYR A 196 5.62 -13.67 3.39
C TYR A 196 6.38 -14.39 2.27
N ILE A 197 7.63 -14.77 2.50
CA ILE A 197 8.46 -15.50 1.52
C ILE A 197 7.80 -16.83 1.16
N GLU A 198 7.29 -17.57 2.16
CA GLU A 198 6.57 -18.83 1.91
C GLU A 198 5.28 -18.62 1.12
N ALA A 199 4.51 -17.56 1.43
CA ALA A 199 3.28 -17.27 0.68
C ALA A 199 3.55 -16.99 -0.80
N VAL A 200 4.61 -16.22 -1.12
CA VAL A 200 5.02 -15.97 -2.51
C VAL A 200 5.51 -17.27 -3.17
N ALA A 201 6.36 -18.04 -2.49
CA ALA A 201 6.85 -19.31 -3.02
C ALA A 201 5.72 -20.31 -3.24
N ALA A 202 4.73 -20.37 -2.35
CA ALA A 202 3.57 -21.23 -2.49
C ALA A 202 2.71 -20.87 -3.71
N SER A 203 2.49 -19.57 -3.96
CA SER A 203 1.76 -19.10 -5.13
C SER A 203 2.47 -19.46 -6.44
N ILE A 204 3.80 -19.39 -6.47
CA ILE A 204 4.60 -19.79 -7.63
C ILE A 204 4.52 -21.32 -7.84
N ARG A 205 4.66 -22.12 -6.76
CA ARG A 205 4.51 -23.58 -6.86
C ARG A 205 3.13 -23.97 -7.38
N GLU A 206 2.06 -23.30 -6.92
CA GLU A 206 0.70 -23.56 -7.38
C GLU A 206 0.56 -23.27 -8.88
N HIS A 207 1.10 -22.15 -9.36
CA HIS A 207 1.13 -21.86 -10.78
C HIS A 207 1.87 -22.95 -11.58
N TRP A 208 2.99 -23.43 -11.09
CA TRP A 208 3.79 -24.45 -11.75
C TRP A 208 3.22 -25.89 -11.68
N ARG A 209 2.13 -26.09 -10.91
CA ARG A 209 1.40 -27.40 -10.96
C ARG A 209 0.64 -27.59 -12.27
N THR A 210 0.20 -26.51 -12.89
CA THR A 210 -0.63 -26.52 -14.10
C THR A 210 0.08 -25.93 -15.32
N HIS A 211 1.25 -25.32 -15.12
CA HIS A 211 2.04 -24.70 -16.17
C HIS A 211 3.48 -25.20 -16.13
N GLU A 212 4.07 -25.35 -17.31
CA GLU A 212 5.47 -25.75 -17.38
C GLU A 212 6.39 -24.68 -16.76
N ARG A 213 7.39 -25.15 -16.02
CA ARG A 213 8.39 -24.28 -15.41
C ARG A 213 9.25 -23.64 -16.50
N GLY A 214 9.41 -22.35 -16.41
CA GLY A 214 10.34 -21.55 -17.20
C GLY A 214 11.28 -20.76 -16.30
N HIS A 215 12.04 -19.86 -16.88
CA HIS A 215 12.82 -18.89 -16.13
C HIS A 215 11.87 -18.02 -15.27
N LEU A 216 12.18 -17.86 -13.98
CA LEU A 216 11.37 -17.05 -13.07
C LEU A 216 11.85 -15.60 -13.10
N LEU A 217 11.00 -14.70 -13.57
CA LEU A 217 11.27 -13.26 -13.57
C LEU A 217 10.48 -12.59 -12.45
N PHE A 218 11.19 -12.07 -11.45
CA PHE A 218 10.61 -11.19 -10.45
C PHE A 218 10.51 -9.78 -11.02
N SER A 219 9.29 -9.28 -11.21
CA SER A 219 9.04 -7.94 -11.74
C SER A 219 8.45 -7.06 -10.63
N PHE A 220 9.27 -6.18 -10.06
CA PHE A 220 8.84 -5.20 -9.08
C PHE A 220 8.43 -3.90 -9.75
N HIS A 221 7.61 -3.10 -9.08
CA HIS A 221 7.36 -1.74 -9.53
C HIS A 221 8.67 -0.94 -9.45
N GLY A 222 9.03 -0.23 -10.51
CA GLY A 222 10.20 0.65 -10.49
C GLY A 222 9.96 1.91 -9.68
N VAL A 223 11.05 2.50 -9.19
CA VAL A 223 11.08 3.86 -8.63
C VAL A 223 12.24 4.63 -9.25
N PRO A 224 12.23 5.97 -9.22
CA PRO A 224 13.37 6.77 -9.69
C PRO A 224 14.68 6.36 -9.02
N ARG A 225 15.74 6.20 -9.81
CA ARG A 225 17.07 5.82 -9.31
C ARG A 225 17.60 6.74 -8.22
N ARG A 226 17.22 8.02 -8.27
CA ARG A 226 17.60 8.99 -7.23
C ARG A 226 17.11 8.60 -5.83
N TYR A 227 16.01 7.82 -5.69
CA TYR A 227 15.56 7.33 -4.39
C TYR A 227 16.59 6.39 -3.77
N LEU A 228 17.09 5.43 -4.55
CA LEU A 228 18.17 4.54 -4.11
C LEU A 228 19.41 5.34 -3.68
N LEU A 229 19.81 6.34 -4.49
CA LEU A 229 20.98 7.17 -4.19
C LEU A 229 20.77 8.08 -2.96
N ALA A 230 19.52 8.38 -2.62
CA ALA A 230 19.15 9.13 -1.42
C ALA A 230 18.92 8.23 -0.18
N GLY A 231 19.16 6.92 -0.29
CA GLY A 231 19.09 5.99 0.85
C GLY A 231 17.75 5.26 1.01
N ASP A 232 16.83 5.31 0.01
CA ASP A 232 15.63 4.49 0.03
C ASP A 232 16.02 3.00 -0.12
N PRO A 233 15.64 2.11 0.82
CA PRO A 233 16.08 0.72 0.83
C PRO A 233 15.34 -0.18 -0.16
N TYR A 234 14.36 0.35 -0.89
CA TYR A 234 13.43 -0.41 -1.74
C TYR A 234 14.14 -1.40 -2.66
N HIS A 235 15.14 -0.93 -3.41
CA HIS A 235 15.90 -1.77 -4.34
C HIS A 235 16.52 -2.98 -3.64
N CYS A 236 17.24 -2.74 -2.53
CA CYS A 236 17.90 -3.81 -1.77
C CYS A 236 16.89 -4.80 -1.18
N GLN A 237 15.74 -4.31 -0.72
CA GLN A 237 14.67 -5.15 -0.18
C GLN A 237 13.99 -5.99 -1.27
N CYS A 238 13.79 -5.45 -2.48
CA CYS A 238 13.31 -6.21 -3.64
C CYS A 238 14.25 -7.37 -3.99
N LEU A 239 15.56 -7.08 -4.09
CA LEU A 239 16.57 -8.12 -4.37
C LEU A 239 16.62 -9.18 -3.28
N LYS A 240 16.54 -8.78 -2.01
CA LYS A 240 16.51 -9.72 -0.88
C LYS A 240 15.25 -10.61 -0.91
N SER A 241 14.08 -10.05 -1.15
CA SER A 241 12.84 -10.83 -1.30
C SER A 241 12.94 -11.85 -2.43
N ALA A 242 13.40 -11.43 -3.60
CA ALA A 242 13.54 -12.32 -4.76
C ALA A 242 14.51 -13.47 -4.47
N ARG A 243 15.67 -13.17 -3.87
CA ARG A 243 16.66 -14.19 -3.50
C ARG A 243 16.09 -15.19 -2.50
N LEU A 244 15.44 -14.72 -1.43
CA LEU A 244 14.85 -15.59 -0.41
C LEU A 244 13.73 -16.48 -0.96
N VAL A 245 12.91 -15.96 -1.89
CA VAL A 245 11.88 -16.75 -2.59
C VAL A 245 12.53 -17.78 -3.50
N ALA A 246 13.58 -17.42 -4.25
CA ALA A 246 14.32 -18.35 -5.10
C ALA A 246 14.98 -19.48 -4.29
N GLU A 247 15.62 -19.16 -3.18
CA GLU A 247 16.18 -20.12 -2.22
C GLU A 247 15.07 -21.06 -1.68
N ARG A 248 13.91 -20.50 -1.32
CA ARG A 248 12.76 -21.28 -0.82
C ARG A 248 12.17 -22.23 -1.87
N LEU A 249 12.33 -21.90 -3.16
CA LEU A 249 11.94 -22.73 -4.30
C LEU A 249 13.02 -23.74 -4.73
N GLY A 250 14.22 -23.64 -4.18
CA GLY A 250 15.37 -24.46 -4.58
C GLY A 250 15.87 -24.15 -5.99
N LEU A 251 15.84 -22.86 -6.40
CA LEU A 251 16.24 -22.45 -7.74
C LEU A 251 17.74 -22.13 -7.79
N GLU A 252 18.40 -22.63 -8.83
CA GLU A 252 19.76 -22.22 -9.18
C GLU A 252 19.80 -20.76 -9.65
N ALA A 253 20.94 -20.10 -9.49
CA ALA A 253 21.10 -18.66 -9.81
C ALA A 253 20.76 -18.32 -11.28
N SER A 254 20.95 -19.24 -12.21
CA SER A 254 20.63 -19.07 -13.63
C SER A 254 19.13 -19.20 -13.94
N ALA A 255 18.32 -19.74 -13.03
CA ALA A 255 16.91 -20.05 -13.24
C ALA A 255 15.97 -18.87 -12.93
N TRP A 256 16.48 -17.78 -12.39
CA TRP A 256 15.69 -16.61 -12.03
C TRP A 256 16.42 -15.29 -12.23
N SER A 257 15.66 -14.19 -12.30
CA SER A 257 16.22 -12.84 -12.37
C SER A 257 15.23 -11.81 -11.82
N VAL A 258 15.71 -10.58 -11.63
CA VAL A 258 14.91 -9.45 -11.15
C VAL A 258 14.85 -8.37 -12.21
N SER A 259 13.68 -7.74 -12.35
CA SER A 259 13.46 -6.58 -13.19
C SER A 259 12.51 -5.60 -12.54
N PHE A 260 12.43 -4.38 -13.10
CA PHE A 260 11.57 -3.31 -12.61
C PHE A 260 10.66 -2.81 -13.73
N GLN A 261 9.38 -2.64 -13.43
CA GLN A 261 8.35 -2.22 -14.39
C GLN A 261 7.84 -0.80 -14.12
N SER A 262 7.01 -0.30 -15.03
CA SER A 262 6.20 0.91 -14.83
C SER A 262 6.98 2.23 -14.83
N GLN A 263 8.09 2.32 -15.55
CA GLN A 263 8.82 3.57 -15.74
C GLN A 263 7.88 4.67 -16.28
N VAL A 264 7.98 5.86 -15.69
CA VAL A 264 7.23 7.04 -16.11
C VAL A 264 8.17 8.23 -16.32
N GLY A 265 7.97 8.97 -17.42
CA GLY A 265 8.74 10.18 -17.72
C GLY A 265 10.11 9.88 -18.34
N ARG A 266 11.03 10.86 -18.21
CA ARG A 266 12.36 10.80 -18.85
C ARG A 266 13.48 10.53 -17.83
N GLU A 267 13.16 10.56 -16.55
CA GLU A 267 14.11 10.27 -15.48
C GLU A 267 14.53 8.80 -15.50
N GLU A 268 15.75 8.51 -15.10
CA GLU A 268 16.23 7.13 -14.95
C GLU A 268 15.60 6.48 -13.72
N TRP A 269 15.01 5.31 -13.92
CA TRP A 269 14.43 4.48 -12.88
C TRP A 269 15.33 3.26 -12.58
N LEU A 270 14.98 2.48 -11.56
CA LEU A 270 15.68 1.24 -11.24
C LEU A 270 15.69 0.29 -12.45
N ARG A 271 16.83 -0.34 -12.66
CA ARG A 271 17.08 -1.28 -13.78
C ARG A 271 17.36 -2.70 -13.24
N PRO A 272 17.29 -3.73 -14.11
CA PRO A 272 16.88 -3.71 -15.53
C PRO A 272 15.36 -3.50 -15.69
N TYR A 273 14.92 -2.92 -16.81
CA TYR A 273 13.49 -2.76 -17.12
C TYR A 273 12.88 -4.08 -17.57
N THR A 274 11.64 -4.35 -17.14
CA THR A 274 10.95 -5.64 -17.37
C THR A 274 10.72 -5.91 -18.86
N ASP A 275 10.28 -4.90 -19.62
CA ASP A 275 10.04 -5.00 -21.07
C ASP A 275 11.34 -5.25 -21.84
N GLU A 276 12.41 -4.50 -21.55
CA GLU A 276 13.73 -4.74 -22.15
C GLU A 276 14.26 -6.14 -21.80
N THR A 277 14.07 -6.57 -20.56
CA THR A 277 14.51 -7.89 -20.09
C THR A 277 13.80 -9.02 -20.84
N LEU A 278 12.48 -8.93 -21.01
CA LEU A 278 11.70 -9.93 -21.74
C LEU A 278 12.10 -10.00 -23.22
N VAL A 279 12.34 -8.86 -23.86
CA VAL A 279 12.83 -8.82 -25.24
C VAL A 279 14.22 -9.45 -25.36
N LYS A 280 15.11 -9.17 -24.42
CA LYS A 280 16.47 -9.77 -24.36
C LYS A 280 16.37 -11.29 -24.19
N MET A 281 15.59 -11.78 -23.23
CA MET A 281 15.37 -13.21 -23.01
C MET A 281 14.85 -13.93 -24.25
N ALA A 282 13.88 -13.31 -24.94
CA ALA A 282 13.36 -13.88 -26.18
C ALA A 282 14.41 -14.01 -27.29
N ARG A 283 15.31 -13.00 -27.43
CA ARG A 283 16.43 -13.03 -28.40
C ARG A 283 17.49 -14.07 -28.03
N GLU A 284 17.69 -14.33 -26.75
CA GLU A 284 18.60 -15.35 -26.22
C GLU A 284 17.98 -16.78 -26.26
N GLY A 285 16.80 -16.92 -26.84
CA GLY A 285 16.13 -18.20 -27.02
C GLY A 285 15.33 -18.70 -25.81
N GLN A 286 15.18 -17.86 -24.77
CA GLN A 286 14.33 -18.19 -23.62
C GLN A 286 12.86 -18.15 -24.02
N ARG A 287 12.25 -19.32 -24.17
CA ARG A 287 10.87 -19.43 -24.70
C ARG A 287 9.80 -19.45 -23.62
N ARG A 288 10.17 -19.72 -22.37
CA ARG A 288 9.24 -19.86 -21.25
C ARG A 288 9.72 -19.02 -20.07
N VAL A 289 8.89 -18.09 -19.68
CA VAL A 289 9.15 -17.18 -18.55
C VAL A 289 7.91 -17.14 -17.68
N SER A 290 8.07 -17.44 -16.40
CA SER A 290 7.05 -17.19 -15.38
C SER A 290 7.33 -15.82 -14.75
N VAL A 291 6.37 -14.92 -14.79
CA VAL A 291 6.52 -13.58 -14.19
C VAL A 291 5.76 -13.52 -12.88
N VAL A 292 6.40 -13.04 -11.82
CA VAL A 292 5.79 -12.80 -10.53
C VAL A 292 6.05 -11.37 -10.07
N CYS A 293 5.02 -10.73 -9.51
CA CYS A 293 5.08 -9.37 -8.95
C CYS A 293 4.91 -9.45 -7.42
N PRO A 294 5.99 -9.70 -6.65
CA PRO A 294 5.88 -10.02 -5.23
C PRO A 294 5.82 -8.79 -4.32
N GLY A 295 5.55 -7.65 -4.85
CA GLY A 295 5.49 -6.39 -4.13
C GLY A 295 4.53 -5.42 -4.79
N PHE A 296 4.70 -4.17 -4.42
CA PHE A 296 3.96 -3.06 -5.02
C PHE A 296 4.36 -2.89 -6.49
#